data_a65c8c9bc3d30c1a223925965133a6c1
#
_entry.id   a65c8c9bc3d30c1a223925965133a6c1
#
_cell.length_a   1.000
_cell.length_b   1.000
_cell.length_c   1.000
_cell.angle_alpha   90.00
_cell.angle_beta   90.00
_cell.angle_gamma   90.00
#
_symmetry.space_group_name_H-M   'P 1'
#
loop_
_entity.id
_entity.type
_entity.pdbx_description
1 polymer ?
#
loop_
_entity_poly.entity_id
_entity_poly.type
_entity_poly.pdbx_seq_one_letter_code
_entity_poly.pdbx_strand_id
1 'polypeptide(L)' 'MIQSKIKQLQNLYSWNQFYQDRKMKPQMKKCQSDIHTLKLVINELK' A
#
# COMPACT_ATOMS: atom_id res chain seq x y z
N MET A 1 -15.07 -7.23 1.78
CA MET A 1 -15.72 -5.97 1.41
C MET A 1 -14.70 -4.99 0.88
N ILE A 2 -15.09 -4.17 -0.09
CA ILE A 2 -14.18 -3.24 -0.74
C ILE A 2 -13.63 -2.17 0.22
N GLN A 3 -14.44 -1.75 1.19
CA GLN A 3 -14.00 -0.75 2.17
C GLN A 3 -12.83 -1.24 3.00
N SER A 4 -12.79 -2.54 3.32
CA SER A 4 -11.69 -3.11 4.06
C SER A 4 -10.39 -3.01 3.26
N LYS A 5 -10.45 -3.24 1.95
CA LYS A 5 -9.28 -3.15 1.10
C LYS A 5 -8.82 -1.70 0.93
N ILE A 6 -9.75 -0.77 0.85
CA ILE A 6 -9.42 0.65 0.77
C ILE A 6 -8.70 1.09 2.04
N LYS A 7 -9.16 0.62 3.19
CA LYS A 7 -8.52 0.94 4.46
C LYS A 7 -7.10 0.36 4.53
N GLN A 8 -6.92 -0.87 4.04
CA GLN A 8 -5.61 -1.47 3.95
C GLN A 8 -4.69 -0.64 3.07
N LEU A 9 -5.20 -0.14 1.95
CA LEU A 9 -4.43 0.69 1.05
C LEU A 9 -3.98 1.98 1.73
N GLN A 10 -4.87 2.61 2.49
CA GLN A 10 -4.53 3.81 3.24
C GLN A 10 -3.43 3.53 4.27
N ASN A 11 -3.51 2.39 4.95
CA ASN A 11 -2.48 1.99 5.89
C ASN A 11 -1.13 1.80 5.20
N LEU A 12 -1.14 1.19 4.02
CA LEU A 12 0.09 0.98 3.25
C LEU A 12 0.71 2.32 2.82
N TYR A 13 -0.12 3.28 2.43
CA TYR A 13 0.38 4.60 2.09
C TYR A 13 1.06 5.27 3.28
N SER A 14 0.46 5.15 4.47
CA SER A 14 1.04 5.71 5.69
C SER A 14 2.39 5.06 6.00
N TRP A 15 2.45 3.72 5.91
CA TRP A 15 3.69 2.99 6.13
C TRP A 15 4.75 3.33 5.10
N ASN A 16 4.33 3.50 3.84
CA ASN A 16 5.25 3.88 2.77
C ASN A 16 5.91 5.22 3.08
N GLN A 17 5.15 6.18 3.54
CA GLN A 17 5.68 7.49 3.90
C GLN A 17 6.64 7.40 5.09
N PHE A 18 6.28 6.59 6.08
CA PHE A 18 7.15 6.35 7.23
C PHE A 18 8.50 5.78 6.79
N TYR A 19 8.48 4.78 5.92
CA TYR A 19 9.70 4.17 5.41
C TYR A 19 10.51 5.15 4.56
N GLN A 20 9.84 5.98 3.79
CA GLN A 20 10.49 6.98 2.97
C GLN A 20 11.21 8.01 3.83
N ASP A 21 10.55 8.49 4.90
CA ASP A 21 11.16 9.44 5.83
C ASP A 21 12.40 8.85 6.49
N ARG A 22 12.38 7.56 6.77
CA ARG A 22 13.49 6.88 7.44
C ARG A 22 14.48 6.29 6.45
N LYS A 23 14.26 6.49 5.17
CA LYS A 23 15.12 5.98 4.09
C LYS A 23 15.31 4.47 4.18
N MET A 24 14.24 3.76 4.53
CA MET A 24 14.24 2.30 4.64
C MET A 24 13.87 1.70 3.29
N LYS A 25 14.81 1.73 2.35
CA LYS A 25 14.54 1.35 0.96
C LYS A 25 13.98 -0.06 0.79
N PRO A 26 14.52 -1.10 1.44
CA PRO A 26 13.98 -2.45 1.25
C PRO A 26 12.51 -2.57 1.68
N GLN A 27 12.16 -2.00 2.83
CA GLN A 27 10.79 -2.02 3.32
C GLN A 27 9.87 -1.17 2.45
N MET A 28 10.37 -0.02 2.01
CA MET A 28 9.60 0.86 1.13
C MET A 28 9.29 0.17 -0.19
N LYS A 29 10.26 -0.53 -0.75
CA LYS A 29 10.07 -1.24 -2.00
C LYS A 29 9.00 -2.33 -1.87
N LYS A 30 9.03 -3.08 -0.78
CA LYS A 30 8.03 -4.10 -0.52
C LYS A 30 6.64 -3.48 -0.34
N CYS A 31 6.57 -2.37 0.39
CA CYS A 31 5.31 -1.66 0.61
C CYS A 31 4.72 -1.15 -0.71
N GLN A 32 5.56 -0.60 -1.58
CA GLN A 32 5.11 -0.14 -2.89
C GLN A 32 4.54 -1.27 -3.73
N SER A 33 5.17 -2.44 -3.67
CA SER A 33 4.68 -3.62 -4.37
C SER A 33 3.29 -4.01 -3.85
N ASP A 34 3.12 -4.00 -2.55
CA ASP A 34 1.83 -4.33 -1.93
C ASP A 34 0.76 -3.31 -2.33
N ILE A 35 1.12 -2.03 -2.35
CA ILE A 35 0.19 -0.97 -2.77
C ILE A 35 -0.25 -1.22 -4.22
N HIS A 36 0.68 -1.54 -5.09
CA HIS A 36 0.37 -1.79 -6.49
C HIS A 36 -0.59 -2.97 -6.63
N THR A 37 -0.30 -4.07 -5.95
CA THR A 37 -1.14 -5.27 -5.99
C THR A 37 -2.54 -4.96 -5.48
N LEU A 38 -2.64 -4.25 -4.37
CA LEU A 38 -3.93 -3.93 -3.77
C LEU A 38 -4.75 -3.00 -4.65
N LYS A 39 -4.10 -2.06 -5.33
CA LYS A 39 -4.78 -1.20 -6.30
C LYS A 39 -5.39 -2.00 -7.43
N LEU A 40 -4.67 -3.00 -7.94
CA LEU A 40 -5.19 -3.87 -8.99
C LEU A 40 -6.41 -4.65 -8.52
N VAL A 41 -6.35 -5.18 -7.30
CA VAL A 41 -7.47 -5.93 -6.74
C VAL A 41 -8.70 -5.04 -6.60
N ILE A 42 -8.53 -3.83 -6.07
CA ILE A 42 -9.64 -2.89 -5.92
C ILE A 42 -10.23 -2.51 -7.27
N ASN A 43 -9.37 -2.31 -8.26
CA ASN A 43 -9.83 -1.94 -9.59
C ASN A 43 -10.66 -3.06 -10.23
N GLU A 44 -10.29 -4.31 -9.98
CA GLU A 44 -11.04 -5.46 -10.50
C GLU A 44 -12.41 -5.61 -9.81
N LEU A 45 -12.51 -5.17 -8.55
CA LEU A 45 -13.78 -5.28 -7.81
C LEU A 45 -14.80 -4.22 -8.21
N LYS A 46 -14.39 -3.22 -8.98
CA LYS A 46 -15.33 -2.24 -9.49
C LYS A 46 -16.14 -2.84 -10.64
#